data_fb111ab7dddb3ba5a46c8feb0a003c56
#
_entry.id   fb111ab7dddb3ba5a46c8feb0a003c56
#
_cell.length_a   1.000
_cell.length_b   1.000
_cell.length_c   1.000
_cell.angle_alpha   90.00
_cell.angle_beta   90.00
_cell.angle_gamma   90.00
#
_symmetry.space_group_name_H-M   'P 1'
#
loop_
_entity.id
_entity.type
_entity.pdbx_description
1 polymer ?
#
loop_
_entity_poly.entity_id
_entity_poly.type
_entity_poly.pdbx_seq_one_letter_code
_entity_poly.pdbx_strand_id
1 'polypeptide(L)'
;MKETIAVIILAAGLGKRMRSPKAKVLHEIQGRPMLAYVIDVAVEIAGRSVIVVVGNQAEAVRRAVSGAAVRYVYQDRQLGTGHAVLCALPQLPDDCEQVVVLCGDTPLLTAPTLKSLVQDHLSAGRDATLLAVELEDPQGYGRVLLNDHHQVCGIIEEADASAGQRAIRLINTGIYCVTRQFLSDALPNVTPDNAQGEFYLTDIIRIGYESGRDIGVSYGAALQEILGVNTPEDLARVEALMIGRAAIIS
;
A
#
# COMPACT_ATOMS: atom_id res chain seq x y z
N MET A 1 17.78 3.34 20.25
CA MET A 1 18.10 2.31 19.23
C MET A 1 17.49 2.80 17.94
N LYS A 2 18.14 2.59 16.79
CA LYS A 2 17.55 2.94 15.50
C LYS A 2 16.56 1.81 15.18
N GLU A 3 15.25 2.10 15.12
CA GLU A 3 14.24 1.09 14.82
C GLU A 3 14.46 0.52 13.43
N THR A 4 14.36 -0.81 13.31
CA THR A 4 14.60 -1.49 12.04
C THR A 4 13.32 -1.56 11.23
N ILE A 5 13.34 -0.98 10.04
CA ILE A 5 12.20 -0.87 9.14
C ILE A 5 12.32 -1.92 8.03
N ALA A 6 11.23 -2.61 7.73
CA ALA A 6 11.08 -3.39 6.50
C ALA A 6 9.94 -2.81 5.64
N VAL A 7 10.01 -3.03 4.33
CA VAL A 7 8.95 -2.64 3.39
C VAL A 7 8.38 -3.88 2.72
N ILE A 8 7.05 -4.00 2.71
CA ILE A 8 6.31 -5.02 1.95
C ILE A 8 5.61 -4.32 0.77
N ILE A 9 5.89 -4.74 -0.46
CA ILE A 9 5.25 -4.22 -1.66
C ILE A 9 4.27 -5.26 -2.20
N LEU A 10 3.00 -4.89 -2.32
CA LEU A 10 1.94 -5.76 -2.84
C LEU A 10 1.91 -5.70 -4.37
N ALA A 11 2.35 -6.77 -5.03
CA ALA A 11 2.48 -6.87 -6.48
C ALA A 11 1.87 -8.16 -7.06
N ALA A 12 1.00 -8.87 -6.31
CA ALA A 12 0.45 -10.17 -6.69
C ALA A 12 -0.89 -10.09 -7.45
N GLY A 13 -1.52 -8.92 -7.54
CA GLY A 13 -2.87 -8.72 -8.05
C GLY A 13 -3.03 -9.05 -9.54
N LEU A 14 -4.23 -9.48 -9.93
CA LEU A 14 -4.57 -9.88 -11.31
C LEU A 14 -4.67 -8.70 -12.29
N GLY A 15 -4.92 -7.48 -11.82
CA GLY A 15 -5.00 -6.29 -12.64
C GLY A 15 -6.08 -6.32 -13.74
N LYS A 16 -7.24 -6.94 -13.50
CA LYS A 16 -8.31 -7.17 -14.49
C LYS A 16 -8.75 -5.91 -15.23
N ARG A 17 -8.73 -4.74 -14.55
CA ARG A 17 -9.14 -3.43 -15.12
C ARG A 17 -8.16 -2.90 -16.17
N MET A 18 -6.92 -3.38 -16.23
CA MET A 18 -5.93 -3.01 -17.24
C MET A 18 -6.28 -3.57 -18.63
N ARG A 19 -7.19 -4.53 -18.74
CA ARG A 19 -7.60 -5.19 -19.99
C ARG A 19 -6.40 -5.67 -20.83
N SER A 20 -5.37 -6.16 -20.17
CA SER A 20 -4.10 -6.57 -20.75
C SER A 20 -3.70 -7.96 -20.25
N PRO A 21 -3.05 -8.81 -21.06
CA PRO A 21 -2.48 -10.07 -20.60
C PRO A 21 -1.22 -9.86 -19.73
N LYS A 22 -0.62 -8.66 -19.74
CA LYS A 22 0.56 -8.32 -18.95
C LYS A 22 0.14 -8.03 -17.49
N ALA A 23 0.89 -8.56 -16.52
CA ALA A 23 0.64 -8.25 -15.11
C ALA A 23 0.65 -6.72 -14.89
N LYS A 24 -0.29 -6.22 -14.08
CA LYS A 24 -0.51 -4.78 -13.86
C LYS A 24 0.79 -4.02 -13.58
N VAL A 25 1.57 -4.51 -12.63
CA VAL A 25 2.81 -3.88 -12.15
C VAL A 25 3.96 -3.88 -13.16
N LEU A 26 3.82 -4.62 -14.27
CA LEU A 26 4.78 -4.68 -15.37
C LEU A 26 4.53 -3.63 -16.46
N HIS A 27 3.36 -2.96 -16.45
CA HIS A 27 3.14 -1.87 -17.41
C HIS A 27 4.19 -0.79 -17.21
N GLU A 28 4.70 -0.29 -18.33
CA GLU A 28 5.85 0.61 -18.33
C GLU A 28 5.41 2.07 -18.35
N ILE A 29 6.17 2.88 -17.64
CA ILE A 29 6.12 4.32 -17.65
C ILE A 29 7.51 4.77 -18.06
N GLN A 30 7.63 5.50 -19.16
CA GLN A 30 8.92 5.91 -19.74
C GLN A 30 9.91 4.73 -19.93
N GLY A 31 9.41 3.57 -20.37
CA GLY A 31 10.22 2.38 -20.63
C GLY A 31 10.68 1.59 -19.39
N ARG A 32 10.19 1.92 -18.19
CA ARG A 32 10.47 1.16 -16.95
C ARG A 32 9.17 0.59 -16.38
N PRO A 33 9.15 -0.66 -15.89
CA PRO A 33 8.01 -1.21 -15.15
C PRO A 33 7.61 -0.29 -14.00
N MET A 34 6.30 -0.05 -13.80
CA MET A 34 5.83 0.81 -12.70
C MET A 34 6.29 0.31 -11.33
N LEU A 35 6.40 -1.00 -11.13
CA LEU A 35 6.93 -1.59 -9.90
C LEU A 35 8.36 -1.13 -9.58
N ALA A 36 9.19 -0.88 -10.59
CA ALA A 36 10.57 -0.46 -10.37
C ALA A 36 10.66 0.89 -9.66
N TYR A 37 9.74 1.81 -9.93
CA TYR A 37 9.68 3.11 -9.23
C TYR A 37 9.34 2.93 -7.75
N VAL A 38 8.38 2.05 -7.43
CA VAL A 38 7.99 1.76 -6.04
C VAL A 38 9.14 1.07 -5.29
N ILE A 39 9.85 0.15 -5.96
CA ILE A 39 11.02 -0.53 -5.38
C ILE A 39 12.14 0.48 -5.06
N ASP A 40 12.44 1.43 -5.95
CA ASP A 40 13.48 2.44 -5.71
C ASP A 40 13.20 3.21 -4.42
N VAL A 41 11.96 3.68 -4.24
CA VAL A 41 11.54 4.38 -3.05
C VAL A 41 11.60 3.48 -1.81
N ALA A 42 11.16 2.23 -1.91
CA ALA A 42 11.21 1.26 -0.83
C ALA A 42 12.65 0.97 -0.37
N VAL A 43 13.58 0.82 -1.32
CA VAL A 43 15.01 0.59 -1.04
C VAL A 43 15.66 1.81 -0.38
N GLU A 44 15.24 3.03 -0.72
CA GLU A 44 15.71 4.25 -0.04
C GLU A 44 15.30 4.29 1.44
N ILE A 45 14.16 3.71 1.80
CA ILE A 45 13.64 3.66 3.17
C ILE A 45 14.25 2.51 3.98
N ALA A 46 14.27 1.29 3.42
CA ALA A 46 14.57 0.05 4.15
C ALA A 46 15.82 -0.69 3.65
N GLY A 47 16.56 -0.14 2.68
CA GLY A 47 17.75 -0.79 2.12
C GLY A 47 17.42 -2.18 1.56
N ARG A 48 18.01 -3.23 2.13
CA ARG A 48 17.80 -4.63 1.71
C ARG A 48 16.58 -5.30 2.34
N SER A 49 15.90 -4.61 3.27
CA SER A 49 14.73 -5.14 3.98
C SER A 49 13.44 -4.88 3.19
N VAL A 50 13.48 -5.08 1.87
CA VAL A 50 12.33 -4.94 0.97
C VAL A 50 11.87 -6.31 0.49
N ILE A 51 10.57 -6.57 0.67
CA ILE A 51 9.89 -7.80 0.26
C ILE A 51 8.83 -7.44 -0.79
N VAL A 52 8.89 -8.08 -1.95
CA VAL A 52 7.89 -7.93 -3.01
C VAL A 52 7.02 -9.18 -3.03
N VAL A 53 5.74 -9.02 -2.72
CA VAL A 53 4.76 -10.11 -2.82
C VAL A 53 4.32 -10.23 -4.27
N VAL A 54 4.63 -11.35 -4.89
CA VAL A 54 4.31 -11.67 -6.29
C VAL A 54 3.32 -12.82 -6.38
N GLY A 55 2.54 -12.87 -7.45
CA GLY A 55 1.55 -13.93 -7.68
C GLY A 55 1.29 -14.09 -9.16
N ASN A 56 0.38 -13.32 -9.73
CA ASN A 56 0.13 -13.35 -11.17
C ASN A 56 1.40 -13.01 -11.96
N GLN A 57 1.81 -13.93 -12.87
CA GLN A 57 3.03 -13.80 -13.66
C GLN A 57 4.33 -13.54 -12.83
N ALA A 58 4.42 -14.16 -11.65
CA ALA A 58 5.51 -13.94 -10.69
C ALA A 58 6.91 -13.99 -11.34
N GLU A 59 7.18 -14.96 -12.22
CA GLU A 59 8.48 -15.09 -12.89
C GLU A 59 8.76 -13.93 -13.86
N ALA A 60 7.74 -13.41 -14.53
CA ALA A 60 7.89 -12.24 -15.40
C ALA A 60 8.18 -10.98 -14.56
N VAL A 61 7.46 -10.83 -13.42
CA VAL A 61 7.69 -9.71 -12.47
C VAL A 61 9.12 -9.76 -11.93
N ARG A 62 9.59 -10.92 -11.47
CA ARG A 62 10.96 -11.09 -10.96
C ARG A 62 12.02 -10.75 -11.99
N ARG A 63 11.85 -11.22 -13.24
CA ARG A 63 12.80 -10.91 -14.32
C ARG A 63 12.86 -9.43 -14.64
N ALA A 64 11.70 -8.77 -14.69
CA ALA A 64 11.61 -7.36 -15.06
C ALA A 64 12.31 -6.41 -14.07
N VAL A 65 12.44 -6.81 -12.80
CA VAL A 65 13.07 -6.02 -11.72
C VAL A 65 14.22 -6.78 -11.06
N SER A 66 14.87 -7.70 -11.77
CA SER A 66 15.93 -8.60 -11.27
C SER A 66 17.19 -7.89 -10.77
N GLY A 67 17.43 -6.63 -11.18
CA GLY A 67 18.54 -5.81 -10.69
C GLY A 67 18.33 -5.21 -9.31
N ALA A 68 17.13 -5.31 -8.74
CA ALA A 68 16.80 -4.76 -7.44
C ALA A 68 17.23 -5.69 -6.30
N ALA A 69 17.76 -5.11 -5.21
CA ALA A 69 18.15 -5.85 -4.02
C ALA A 69 16.94 -6.10 -3.10
N VAL A 70 15.98 -6.92 -3.58
CA VAL A 70 14.73 -7.24 -2.87
C VAL A 70 14.56 -8.74 -2.71
N ARG A 71 13.75 -9.14 -1.72
CA ARG A 71 13.29 -10.53 -1.56
C ARG A 71 11.93 -10.67 -2.25
N TYR A 72 11.63 -11.88 -2.74
CA TYR A 72 10.32 -12.19 -3.34
C TYR A 72 9.59 -13.23 -2.50
N VAL A 73 8.30 -12.99 -2.28
CA VAL A 73 7.39 -13.92 -1.63
C VAL A 73 6.24 -14.23 -2.58
N TYR A 74 5.88 -15.50 -2.69
CA TYR A 74 4.80 -15.94 -3.56
C TYR A 74 3.48 -15.96 -2.79
N GLN A 75 2.50 -15.30 -3.35
CA GLN A 75 1.09 -15.48 -3.02
C GLN A 75 0.48 -16.46 -4.03
N ASP A 76 0.44 -17.74 -3.72
CA ASP A 76 -0.01 -18.79 -4.64
C ASP A 76 -1.47 -18.60 -5.05
N ARG A 77 -2.31 -18.16 -4.13
CA ARG A 77 -3.73 -17.88 -4.33
C ARG A 77 -4.00 -16.41 -3.99
N GLN A 78 -4.54 -15.65 -4.93
CA GLN A 78 -4.87 -14.23 -4.75
C GLN A 78 -6.13 -14.09 -3.90
N LEU A 79 -5.98 -14.30 -2.59
CA LEU A 79 -7.07 -14.25 -1.60
C LEU A 79 -7.27 -12.87 -0.97
N GLY A 80 -6.64 -11.83 -1.48
CA GLY A 80 -6.74 -10.46 -0.98
C GLY A 80 -5.43 -9.88 -0.46
N THR A 81 -5.47 -8.61 -0.09
CA THR A 81 -4.29 -7.83 0.34
C THR A 81 -3.78 -8.22 1.73
N GLY A 82 -4.69 -8.56 2.65
CA GLY A 82 -4.32 -9.09 3.97
C GLY A 82 -3.59 -10.43 3.86
N HIS A 83 -4.09 -11.34 3.00
CA HIS A 83 -3.40 -12.61 2.74
C HIS A 83 -2.02 -12.39 2.11
N ALA A 84 -1.84 -11.40 1.23
CA ALA A 84 -0.55 -11.08 0.65
C ALA A 84 0.47 -10.65 1.72
N VAL A 85 0.06 -9.79 2.66
CA VAL A 85 0.92 -9.39 3.80
C VAL A 85 1.20 -10.59 4.72
N LEU A 86 0.20 -11.43 4.99
CA LEU A 86 0.38 -12.65 5.80
C LEU A 86 1.44 -13.58 5.20
N CYS A 87 1.49 -13.73 3.86
CA CYS A 87 2.55 -14.50 3.19
C CYS A 87 3.94 -13.90 3.40
N ALA A 88 4.05 -12.57 3.54
CA ALA A 88 5.32 -11.88 3.69
C ALA A 88 5.86 -11.89 5.13
N LEU A 89 5.01 -11.98 6.15
CA LEU A 89 5.40 -11.89 7.56
C LEU A 89 6.57 -12.81 7.95
N PRO A 90 6.61 -14.11 7.55
CA PRO A 90 7.70 -15.00 7.90
C PRO A 90 9.06 -14.64 7.30
N GLN A 91 9.08 -13.73 6.33
CA GLN A 91 10.28 -13.30 5.62
C GLN A 91 10.82 -11.96 6.12
N LEU A 92 10.13 -11.33 7.07
CA LEU A 92 10.63 -10.13 7.74
C LEU A 92 11.93 -10.44 8.47
N PRO A 93 12.91 -9.52 8.51
CA PRO A 93 14.10 -9.66 9.35
C PRO A 93 13.71 -9.87 10.81
N ASP A 94 14.50 -10.65 11.56
CA ASP A 94 14.20 -10.96 12.97
C ASP A 94 14.18 -9.69 13.85
N ASP A 95 15.03 -8.72 13.53
CA ASP A 95 15.16 -7.43 14.21
C ASP A 95 14.18 -6.37 13.67
N CYS A 96 13.26 -6.72 12.75
CA CYS A 96 12.29 -5.78 12.20
C CYS A 96 11.24 -5.41 13.26
N GLU A 97 11.11 -4.14 13.55
CA GLU A 97 10.14 -3.57 14.49
C GLU A 97 8.99 -2.88 13.75
N GLN A 98 9.29 -2.21 12.64
CA GLN A 98 8.34 -1.43 11.87
C GLN A 98 8.20 -1.96 10.43
N VAL A 99 6.98 -2.02 9.94
CA VAL A 99 6.67 -2.49 8.59
C VAL A 99 5.93 -1.41 7.82
N VAL A 100 6.48 -1.00 6.69
CA VAL A 100 5.77 -0.15 5.73
C VAL A 100 5.15 -1.04 4.67
N VAL A 101 3.85 -0.91 4.42
CA VAL A 101 3.14 -1.63 3.35
C VAL A 101 2.84 -0.67 2.21
N LEU A 102 3.21 -1.06 1.00
CA LEU A 102 3.03 -0.30 -0.24
C LEU A 102 2.27 -1.08 -1.28
N CYS A 103 1.55 -0.37 -2.13
CA CYS A 103 0.97 -0.93 -3.35
C CYS A 103 1.98 -0.79 -4.51
N GLY A 104 2.22 -1.87 -5.26
CA GLY A 104 3.17 -1.89 -6.39
C GLY A 104 2.73 -1.10 -7.61
N ASP A 105 1.57 -0.46 -7.55
CA ASP A 105 0.95 0.32 -8.62
C ASP A 105 0.86 1.83 -8.33
N THR A 106 1.63 2.33 -7.35
CA THR A 106 1.71 3.76 -7.00
C THR A 106 3.08 4.36 -7.38
N PRO A 107 3.40 4.48 -8.68
CA PRO A 107 4.75 4.81 -9.15
C PRO A 107 5.17 6.27 -8.92
N LEU A 108 4.24 7.15 -8.54
CA LEU A 108 4.51 8.56 -8.24
C LEU A 108 4.84 8.83 -6.77
N LEU A 109 4.74 7.81 -5.92
CA LEU A 109 5.08 7.91 -4.50
C LEU A 109 6.55 8.32 -4.34
N THR A 110 6.84 9.20 -3.37
CA THR A 110 8.18 9.71 -3.13
C THR A 110 8.76 9.26 -1.80
N ALA A 111 10.09 9.20 -1.72
CA ALA A 111 10.76 8.88 -0.47
C ALA A 111 10.55 9.93 0.64
N PRO A 112 10.50 11.24 0.37
CA PRO A 112 10.13 12.23 1.39
C PRO A 112 8.77 11.96 2.03
N THR A 113 7.74 11.62 1.25
CA THR A 113 6.41 11.30 1.76
C THR A 113 6.43 10.06 2.66
N LEU A 114 7.15 8.99 2.27
CA LEU A 114 7.30 7.82 3.12
C LEU A 114 8.11 8.11 4.39
N LYS A 115 9.17 8.92 4.31
CA LYS A 115 9.96 9.34 5.48
C LYS A 115 9.09 10.12 6.46
N SER A 116 8.22 11.00 5.95
CA SER A 116 7.26 11.73 6.79
C SER A 116 6.27 10.79 7.48
N LEU A 117 5.68 9.83 6.75
CA LEU A 117 4.79 8.82 7.32
C LEU A 117 5.47 8.03 8.46
N VAL A 118 6.68 7.54 8.21
CA VAL A 118 7.46 6.80 9.21
C VAL A 118 7.78 7.69 10.42
N GLN A 119 8.19 8.94 10.20
CA GLN A 119 8.50 9.87 11.27
C GLN A 119 7.27 10.17 12.14
N ASP A 120 6.10 10.40 11.53
CA ASP A 120 4.83 10.61 12.23
C ASP A 120 4.47 9.40 13.10
N HIS A 121 4.60 8.19 12.50
CA HIS A 121 4.33 6.93 13.18
C HIS A 121 5.20 6.76 14.43
N LEU A 122 6.52 6.89 14.27
CA LEU A 122 7.50 6.71 15.34
C LEU A 122 7.38 7.79 16.42
N SER A 123 7.18 9.05 16.03
CA SER A 123 7.08 10.17 16.98
C SER A 123 5.85 10.07 17.87
N ALA A 124 4.77 9.51 17.35
CA ALA A 124 3.53 9.30 18.09
C ALA A 124 3.49 7.97 18.86
N GLY A 125 4.42 7.04 18.57
CA GLY A 125 4.47 5.71 19.19
C GLY A 125 3.25 4.84 18.89
N ARG A 126 2.67 4.98 17.68
CA ARG A 126 1.44 4.28 17.29
C ARG A 126 1.67 2.81 16.92
N ASP A 127 0.61 2.03 17.02
CA ASP A 127 0.57 0.66 16.48
C ASP A 127 0.41 0.65 14.95
N ALA A 128 -0.38 1.60 14.41
CA ALA A 128 -0.58 1.77 12.98
C ALA A 128 -0.76 3.24 12.60
N THR A 129 -0.21 3.65 11.46
CA THR A 129 -0.44 4.97 10.86
C THR A 129 -0.77 4.79 9.38
N LEU A 130 -1.90 5.35 8.97
CA LEU A 130 -2.37 5.33 7.59
C LEU A 130 -1.89 6.59 6.88
N LEU A 131 -1.42 6.46 5.65
CA LEU A 131 -1.33 7.61 4.76
C LEU A 131 -2.72 7.83 4.14
N ALA A 132 -3.34 8.96 4.42
CA ALA A 132 -4.65 9.31 3.89
C ALA A 132 -4.67 10.71 3.28
N VAL A 133 -5.56 10.93 2.34
CA VAL A 133 -5.78 12.22 1.69
C VAL A 133 -7.27 12.47 1.48
N GLU A 134 -7.65 13.72 1.37
CA GLU A 134 -9.01 14.10 0.96
C GLU A 134 -9.08 14.26 -0.56
N LEU A 135 -10.09 13.61 -1.18
CA LEU A 135 -10.40 13.75 -2.59
C LEU A 135 -11.78 14.39 -2.77
N GLU A 136 -11.94 15.23 -3.80
CA GLU A 136 -13.25 15.73 -4.23
C GLU A 136 -14.11 14.60 -4.80
N ASP A 137 -13.51 13.75 -5.60
CA ASP A 137 -14.12 12.51 -6.10
C ASP A 137 -13.38 11.30 -5.54
N PRO A 138 -13.90 10.69 -4.45
CA PRO A 138 -13.26 9.56 -3.78
C PRO A 138 -13.61 8.20 -4.43
N GLN A 139 -14.32 8.18 -5.57
CA GLN A 139 -14.77 6.95 -6.20
C GLN A 139 -13.62 5.96 -6.44
N GLY A 140 -13.85 4.70 -6.10
CA GLY A 140 -12.91 3.60 -6.30
C GLY A 140 -11.85 3.42 -5.20
N TYR A 141 -11.83 4.28 -4.19
CA TYR A 141 -10.94 4.14 -3.02
C TYR A 141 -11.70 3.62 -1.79
N GLY A 142 -11.00 3.02 -0.85
CA GLY A 142 -11.52 2.79 0.50
C GLY A 142 -11.67 4.11 1.25
N ARG A 143 -12.64 4.19 2.15
CA ARG A 143 -12.90 5.38 3.00
C ARG A 143 -12.36 5.15 4.40
N VAL A 144 -11.64 6.12 4.92
CA VAL A 144 -11.21 6.12 6.32
C VAL A 144 -12.38 6.59 7.18
N LEU A 145 -12.78 5.74 8.12
CA LEU A 145 -13.86 6.03 9.05
C LEU A 145 -13.30 6.63 10.34
N LEU A 146 -13.90 7.73 10.77
CA LEU A 146 -13.60 8.38 12.03
C LEU A 146 -14.81 8.27 12.96
N ASN A 147 -14.56 8.05 14.26
CA ASN A 147 -15.59 8.12 15.28
C ASN A 147 -15.89 9.58 15.68
N ASP A 148 -16.83 9.80 16.62
CA ASP A 148 -17.22 11.13 17.10
C ASP A 148 -16.08 11.90 17.81
N HIS A 149 -14.99 11.22 18.16
CA HIS A 149 -13.77 11.80 18.73
C HIS A 149 -12.67 12.01 17.70
N HIS A 150 -12.98 11.92 16.40
CA HIS A 150 -12.04 12.02 15.27
C HIS A 150 -10.91 10.97 15.28
N GLN A 151 -11.13 9.84 15.95
CA GLN A 151 -10.19 8.73 15.94
C GLN A 151 -10.51 7.78 14.78
N VAL A 152 -9.48 7.21 14.16
CA VAL A 152 -9.66 6.19 13.11
C VAL A 152 -10.27 4.94 13.73
N CYS A 153 -11.46 4.57 13.28
CA CYS A 153 -12.16 3.38 13.76
C CYS A 153 -12.30 2.27 12.71
N GLY A 154 -11.91 2.51 11.47
CA GLY A 154 -11.93 1.51 10.41
C GLY A 154 -11.66 2.10 9.03
N ILE A 155 -11.63 1.21 8.06
CA ILE A 155 -11.66 1.54 6.63
C ILE A 155 -12.77 0.72 6.01
N ILE A 156 -13.58 1.33 5.16
CA ILE A 156 -14.58 0.62 4.36
C ILE A 156 -14.20 0.67 2.87
N GLU A 157 -14.10 -0.47 2.24
CA GLU A 157 -13.82 -0.54 0.80
C GLU A 157 -15.02 -0.04 -0.03
N GLU A 158 -14.75 0.49 -1.24
CA GLU A 158 -15.78 1.03 -2.13
C GLU A 158 -16.94 0.04 -2.36
N ALA A 159 -16.62 -1.25 -2.51
CA ALA A 159 -17.60 -2.30 -2.80
C ALA A 159 -18.57 -2.55 -1.64
N ASP A 160 -18.11 -2.32 -0.40
CA ASP A 160 -18.86 -2.58 0.84
C ASP A 160 -19.51 -1.31 1.41
N ALA A 161 -19.15 -0.13 0.87
CA ALA A 161 -19.59 1.15 1.40
C ALA A 161 -21.07 1.43 1.10
N SER A 162 -21.81 1.86 2.11
CA SER A 162 -23.15 2.43 1.97
C SER A 162 -23.12 3.76 1.22
N ALA A 163 -24.28 4.26 0.79
CA ALA A 163 -24.37 5.55 0.08
C ALA A 163 -23.80 6.71 0.93
N GLY A 164 -24.05 6.73 2.24
CA GLY A 164 -23.50 7.74 3.15
C GLY A 164 -21.98 7.63 3.30
N GLN A 165 -21.46 6.42 3.41
CA GLN A 165 -20.01 6.19 3.52
C GLN A 165 -19.28 6.54 2.23
N ARG A 166 -19.86 6.33 1.04
CA ARG A 166 -19.27 6.74 -0.24
C ARG A 166 -19.06 8.24 -0.36
N ALA A 167 -19.84 9.05 0.38
CA ALA A 167 -19.68 10.50 0.41
C ALA A 167 -18.49 10.99 1.26
N ILE A 168 -17.86 10.11 2.05
CA ILE A 168 -16.66 10.43 2.84
C ILE A 168 -15.51 10.70 1.86
N ARG A 169 -14.86 11.86 2.02
CA ARG A 169 -13.78 12.33 1.15
C ARG A 169 -12.41 11.87 1.58
N LEU A 170 -12.24 11.51 2.86
CA LEU A 170 -10.99 10.98 3.40
C LEU A 170 -10.79 9.54 2.91
N ILE A 171 -9.83 9.36 2.01
CA ILE A 171 -9.59 8.07 1.37
C ILE A 171 -8.37 7.36 1.95
N ASN A 172 -8.45 6.03 1.93
CA ASN A 172 -7.33 5.14 2.18
C ASN A 172 -6.45 5.03 0.93
N THR A 173 -5.16 5.34 1.06
CA THR A 173 -4.20 5.23 -0.04
C THR A 173 -3.66 3.80 -0.22
N GLY A 174 -3.89 2.91 0.75
CA GLY A 174 -3.28 1.58 0.79
C GLY A 174 -1.82 1.59 1.27
N ILE A 175 -1.34 2.71 1.80
CA ILE A 175 0.02 2.88 2.31
C ILE A 175 -0.05 3.00 3.83
N TYR A 176 0.72 2.14 4.53
CA TYR A 176 0.70 2.03 5.99
C TYR A 176 2.10 1.98 6.56
N CYS A 177 2.29 2.55 7.75
CA CYS A 177 3.39 2.22 8.64
C CYS A 177 2.79 1.59 9.91
N VAL A 178 3.24 0.40 10.26
CA VAL A 178 2.66 -0.39 11.35
C VAL A 178 3.75 -1.12 12.13
N THR A 179 3.53 -1.38 13.42
CA THR A 179 4.43 -2.25 14.17
C THR A 179 4.30 -3.70 13.69
N ARG A 180 5.41 -4.43 13.64
CA ARG A 180 5.40 -5.87 13.32
C ARG A 180 4.47 -6.64 14.25
N GLN A 181 4.48 -6.30 15.55
CA GLN A 181 3.65 -6.93 16.55
C GLN A 181 2.17 -6.77 16.22
N PHE A 182 1.74 -5.54 15.88
CA PHE A 182 0.35 -5.27 15.50
C PHE A 182 -0.09 -6.09 14.28
N LEU A 183 0.75 -6.17 13.22
CA LEU A 183 0.45 -7.02 12.07
C LEU A 183 0.28 -8.50 12.46
N SER A 184 1.20 -9.02 13.28
CA SER A 184 1.17 -10.41 13.72
C SER A 184 -0.08 -10.74 14.54
N ASP A 185 -0.58 -9.79 15.33
CA ASP A 185 -1.77 -9.96 16.16
C ASP A 185 -3.06 -9.80 15.36
N ALA A 186 -3.11 -8.84 14.43
CA ALA A 186 -4.33 -8.47 13.73
C ALA A 186 -4.63 -9.34 12.50
N LEU A 187 -3.62 -9.67 11.69
CA LEU A 187 -3.83 -10.39 10.42
C LEU A 187 -4.52 -11.76 10.56
N PRO A 188 -4.24 -12.58 11.59
CA PRO A 188 -4.94 -13.86 11.76
C PRO A 188 -6.45 -13.72 12.00
N ASN A 189 -6.92 -12.54 12.38
CA ASN A 189 -8.33 -12.26 12.67
C ASN A 189 -9.08 -11.62 11.47
N VAL A 190 -8.38 -11.36 10.36
CA VAL A 190 -9.01 -10.89 9.11
C VAL A 190 -9.81 -12.04 8.50
N THR A 191 -11.03 -11.76 8.08
CA THR A 191 -11.91 -12.76 7.45
C THR A 191 -12.31 -12.30 6.04
N PRO A 192 -12.70 -13.21 5.13
CA PRO A 192 -13.16 -12.86 3.80
C PRO A 192 -14.66 -12.52 3.77
N ASP A 193 -15.23 -12.09 4.88
CA ASP A 193 -16.66 -11.78 5.02
C ASP A 193 -16.97 -10.37 4.53
N ASN A 194 -16.88 -10.19 3.21
CA ASN A 194 -17.07 -8.92 2.50
C ASN A 194 -17.56 -9.17 1.07
N ALA A 195 -17.90 -8.10 0.35
CA ALA A 195 -18.48 -8.15 -0.99
C ALA A 195 -17.62 -8.87 -2.04
N GLN A 196 -16.29 -8.92 -1.85
CA GLN A 196 -15.36 -9.57 -2.78
C GLN A 196 -14.94 -10.98 -2.34
N GLY A 197 -15.24 -11.38 -1.11
CA GLY A 197 -14.79 -12.66 -0.54
C GLY A 197 -13.27 -12.73 -0.35
N GLU A 198 -12.61 -11.59 -0.09
CA GLU A 198 -11.18 -11.46 0.02
C GLU A 198 -10.75 -11.08 1.44
N PHE A 199 -9.57 -11.50 1.87
CA PHE A 199 -8.93 -11.06 3.11
C PHE A 199 -8.39 -9.63 2.91
N TYR A 200 -9.15 -8.62 3.30
CA TYR A 200 -8.75 -7.23 3.16
C TYR A 200 -7.72 -6.83 4.21
N LEU A 201 -6.62 -6.22 3.79
CA LEU A 201 -5.65 -5.64 4.73
C LEU A 201 -6.28 -4.51 5.55
N THR A 202 -7.22 -3.77 4.97
CA THR A 202 -7.92 -2.67 5.62
C THR A 202 -8.67 -3.07 6.90
N ASP A 203 -9.06 -4.35 7.02
CA ASP A 203 -9.74 -4.86 8.22
C ASP A 203 -8.87 -4.83 9.49
N ILE A 204 -7.51 -4.85 9.36
CA ILE A 204 -6.64 -4.75 10.53
C ILE A 204 -6.89 -3.45 11.31
N ILE A 205 -7.35 -2.40 10.63
CA ILE A 205 -7.59 -1.09 11.24
C ILE A 205 -8.79 -1.16 12.19
N ARG A 206 -9.90 -1.76 11.76
CA ARG A 206 -11.06 -1.99 12.62
C ARG A 206 -10.71 -2.95 13.78
N ILE A 207 -10.02 -4.06 13.49
CA ILE A 207 -9.56 -5.02 14.50
C ILE A 207 -8.68 -4.33 15.54
N GLY A 208 -7.77 -3.49 15.09
CA GLY A 208 -6.90 -2.70 15.98
C GLY A 208 -7.68 -1.74 16.86
N TYR A 209 -8.60 -0.96 16.28
CA TYR A 209 -9.46 -0.04 17.02
C TYR A 209 -10.28 -0.77 18.09
N GLU A 210 -10.95 -1.87 17.74
CA GLU A 210 -11.75 -2.70 18.64
C GLU A 210 -10.90 -3.34 19.77
N SER A 211 -9.60 -3.53 19.52
CA SER A 211 -8.64 -4.06 20.50
C SER A 211 -7.90 -2.98 21.30
N GLY A 212 -8.31 -1.71 21.16
CA GLY A 212 -7.71 -0.59 21.89
C GLY A 212 -6.29 -0.21 21.47
N ARG A 213 -5.88 -0.54 20.22
CA ARG A 213 -4.60 -0.14 19.64
C ARG A 213 -4.61 1.33 19.24
N ASP A 214 -3.44 1.95 19.28
CA ASP A 214 -3.28 3.35 18.83
C ASP A 214 -3.12 3.42 17.31
N ILE A 215 -4.16 3.96 16.66
CA ILE A 215 -4.21 4.06 15.20
C ILE A 215 -4.39 5.52 14.80
N GLY A 216 -3.51 6.02 13.94
CA GLY A 216 -3.55 7.39 13.46
C GLY A 216 -3.52 7.54 11.94
N VAL A 217 -3.67 8.78 11.52
CA VAL A 217 -3.56 9.20 10.12
C VAL A 217 -2.38 10.14 9.99
N SER A 218 -1.56 9.94 8.95
CA SER A 218 -0.60 10.91 8.46
C SER A 218 -1.18 11.58 7.21
N TYR A 219 -1.16 12.90 7.20
CA TYR A 219 -1.58 13.74 6.10
C TYR A 219 -0.34 14.33 5.43
N GLY A 220 -0.48 14.82 4.19
CA GLY A 220 0.60 15.60 3.57
C GLY A 220 1.21 14.97 2.33
N ALA A 221 0.73 13.81 1.87
CA ALA A 221 1.04 13.37 0.52
C ALA A 221 0.40 14.32 -0.51
N ALA A 222 1.15 14.67 -1.55
CA ALA A 222 0.56 15.33 -2.70
C ALA A 222 -0.41 14.36 -3.39
N LEU A 223 -1.59 14.83 -3.81
CA LEU A 223 -2.61 13.99 -4.44
C LEU A 223 -2.05 13.14 -5.60
N GLN A 224 -1.09 13.68 -6.34
CA GLN A 224 -0.44 12.96 -7.43
C GLN A 224 0.36 11.75 -6.98
N GLU A 225 0.94 11.78 -5.78
CA GLU A 225 1.81 10.71 -5.27
C GLU A 225 1.06 9.43 -4.91
N ILE A 226 -0.23 9.57 -4.59
CA ILE A 226 -1.07 8.43 -4.17
C ILE A 226 -1.86 7.82 -5.33
N LEU A 227 -1.69 8.34 -6.56
CA LEU A 227 -2.41 7.82 -7.72
C LEU A 227 -1.97 6.38 -8.03
N GLY A 228 -2.87 5.45 -7.80
CA GLY A 228 -2.72 4.06 -8.21
C GLY A 228 -3.10 3.86 -9.68
N VAL A 229 -2.28 3.14 -10.43
CA VAL A 229 -2.56 2.77 -11.83
C VAL A 229 -3.41 1.51 -11.86
N ASN A 230 -4.68 1.63 -12.23
CA ASN A 230 -5.63 0.52 -12.31
C ASN A 230 -6.18 0.27 -13.71
N THR A 231 -6.17 1.32 -14.55
CA THR A 231 -6.70 1.32 -15.92
C THR A 231 -5.64 1.86 -16.89
N PRO A 232 -5.78 1.66 -18.20
CA PRO A 232 -4.91 2.29 -19.20
C PRO A 232 -4.96 3.83 -19.13
N GLU A 233 -6.09 4.40 -18.76
CA GLU A 233 -6.28 5.84 -18.60
C GLU A 233 -5.47 6.37 -17.42
N ASP A 234 -5.45 5.63 -16.28
CA ASP A 234 -4.59 5.96 -15.13
C ASP A 234 -3.11 5.93 -15.52
N LEU A 235 -2.71 4.93 -16.31
CA LEU A 235 -1.33 4.80 -16.78
C LEU A 235 -0.90 6.02 -17.60
N ALA A 236 -1.72 6.43 -18.57
CA ALA A 236 -1.44 7.59 -19.40
C ALA A 236 -1.38 8.89 -18.58
N ARG A 237 -2.28 9.04 -17.58
CA ARG A 237 -2.28 10.19 -16.66
C ARG A 237 -1.00 10.25 -15.84
N VAL A 238 -0.58 9.13 -15.27
CA VAL A 238 0.64 9.03 -14.45
C VAL A 238 1.89 9.32 -15.30
N GLU A 239 1.95 8.79 -16.53
CA GLU A 239 3.05 9.05 -17.45
C GLU A 239 3.17 10.55 -17.81
N ALA A 240 2.05 11.21 -18.09
CA ALA A 240 2.02 12.65 -18.34
C ALA A 240 2.53 13.47 -17.13
N LEU A 241 2.14 13.07 -15.90
CA LEU A 241 2.61 13.73 -14.68
C LEU A 241 4.12 13.53 -14.45
N MET A 242 4.68 12.38 -14.79
CA MET A 242 6.14 12.13 -14.70
C MET A 242 6.91 13.00 -15.69
N ILE A 243 6.43 13.11 -16.93
CA ILE A 243 7.04 14.00 -17.94
C ILE A 243 7.04 15.45 -17.45
N GLY A 244 5.93 15.93 -16.90
CA GLY A 244 5.83 17.28 -16.35
C GLY A 244 6.77 17.54 -15.17
N ARG A 245 6.96 16.56 -14.26
CA ARG A 245 7.94 16.66 -13.17
C ARG A 245 9.39 16.74 -13.67
N ALA A 246 9.75 15.95 -14.68
CA ALA A 246 11.10 15.98 -15.25
C ALA A 246 11.42 17.33 -15.91
N ALA A 247 10.44 17.96 -16.54
CA ALA A 247 10.58 19.28 -17.19
C ALA A 247 10.76 20.46 -16.21
N ILE A 248 10.36 20.30 -14.93
CA ILE A 248 10.51 21.33 -13.89
C ILE A 248 11.90 21.27 -13.22
N ILE A 249 12.56 20.12 -13.28
CA ILE A 249 13.85 19.86 -12.60
C ILE A 249 15.06 20.08 -13.56
N SER A 250 14.81 20.16 -14.85
CA SER A 250 15.79 20.44 -15.92
C SER A 250 15.90 21.92 -16.21
#